data_a11cef984fcd08d6ba896d117277a97f
#
_entry.id   a11cef984fcd08d6ba896d117277a97f
#
_cell.length_a   1.000
_cell.length_b   1.000
_cell.length_c   1.000
_cell.angle_alpha   90.00
_cell.angle_beta   90.00
_cell.angle_gamma   90.00
#
_symmetry.space_group_name_H-M   'P 1'
#
loop_
_entity.id
_entity.type
_entity.pdbx_description
1 polymer ?
#
loop_
_entity_poly.entity_id
_entity_poly.type
_entity_poly.pdbx_seq_one_letter_code
_entity_poly.pdbx_strand_id
1 'polypeptide(L)'
;MNDDSRAVAEHFDYTVEGYSEQEAPLSAVPSPPAIPEYLQDTYWWAYLHPKSFWFFEREWVVNLILWGNMRKLTRSVLDELAIDPGSKVLQVACVYGEFSNLLASHLADTGSKLDLVDVAPIQLKNARKKLAKHSNVNFHHQDSSQMSFPAGSFDQTVVFFLLHEQPEDVRRKTVEQAIRVTRP
;
A
#
# COMPACT_ATOMS: atom_id res chain seq x y z
N MET A 1 38.00 0.56 -8.99
CA MET A 1 36.83 1.46 -8.96
C MET A 1 35.91 0.89 -10.01
N ASN A 2 35.06 -0.03 -9.57
CA ASN A 2 34.28 -0.88 -10.46
C ASN A 2 32.87 -0.32 -10.67
N ASP A 3 32.57 -0.22 -11.93
CA ASP A 3 31.32 0.23 -12.53
C ASP A 3 30.28 -0.93 -12.52
N ASP A 4 29.79 -1.29 -11.33
CA ASP A 4 28.80 -2.37 -11.16
C ASP A 4 27.38 -1.85 -10.84
N SER A 5 27.16 -0.54 -10.79
CA SER A 5 25.87 0.03 -10.43
C SER A 5 24.90 0.25 -11.60
N ARG A 6 25.34 0.00 -12.84
CA ARG A 6 24.49 0.19 -14.05
C ARG A 6 23.85 -1.09 -14.60
N ALA A 7 24.24 -2.24 -14.14
CA ALA A 7 23.81 -3.54 -14.71
C ALA A 7 22.50 -4.09 -14.14
N VAL A 8 21.90 -3.49 -13.12
CA VAL A 8 20.70 -4.04 -12.45
C VAL A 8 19.38 -3.46 -12.99
N ALA A 9 19.45 -2.42 -13.84
CA ALA A 9 18.25 -1.74 -14.34
C ALA A 9 17.65 -2.34 -15.63
N GLU A 10 18.32 -3.30 -16.29
CA GLU A 10 17.97 -3.64 -17.68
C GLU A 10 17.22 -4.96 -17.89
N HIS A 11 16.75 -5.68 -16.85
CA HIS A 11 16.07 -6.96 -17.12
C HIS A 11 14.95 -7.32 -16.13
N PHE A 12 13.99 -6.43 -15.94
CA PHE A 12 12.69 -6.83 -15.41
C PHE A 12 11.60 -6.51 -16.43
N ASP A 13 11.43 -7.44 -17.35
CA ASP A 13 10.27 -7.51 -18.23
C ASP A 13 9.02 -7.87 -17.39
N TYR A 14 8.21 -6.85 -17.08
CA TYR A 14 6.95 -7.02 -16.37
C TYR A 14 5.82 -7.35 -17.34
N THR A 15 5.91 -8.47 -18.02
CA THR A 15 4.76 -9.03 -18.73
C THR A 15 3.78 -9.56 -17.70
N VAL A 16 2.70 -8.83 -17.48
CA VAL A 16 1.56 -9.28 -16.69
C VAL A 16 0.72 -10.22 -17.57
N GLU A 17 1.01 -11.51 -17.57
CA GLU A 17 0.12 -12.52 -18.15
C GLU A 17 -1.10 -12.68 -17.21
N GLY A 18 -2.29 -12.41 -17.74
CA GLY A 18 -3.55 -12.81 -17.12
C GLY A 18 -4.64 -11.76 -16.94
N TYR A 19 -4.70 -10.71 -17.76
CA TYR A 19 -5.90 -9.87 -17.86
C TYR A 19 -6.66 -10.20 -19.13
N SER A 20 -7.90 -10.68 -19.00
CA SER A 20 -8.87 -10.66 -20.10
C SER A 20 -9.29 -9.21 -20.34
N GLU A 21 -8.81 -8.65 -21.45
CA GLU A 21 -9.20 -7.33 -21.94
C GLU A 21 -10.70 -7.34 -22.31
N GLN A 22 -11.51 -6.69 -21.48
CA GLN A 22 -12.70 -6.04 -21.99
C GLN A 22 -12.28 -4.65 -22.41
N GLU A 23 -12.23 -4.42 -23.72
CA GLU A 23 -11.82 -3.18 -24.36
C GLU A 23 -12.71 -2.02 -23.94
N ALA A 24 -12.21 -1.18 -23.00
CA ALA A 24 -12.66 0.18 -22.82
C ALA A 24 -11.81 1.10 -23.74
N PRO A 25 -12.33 2.22 -24.27
CA PRO A 25 -11.62 3.02 -25.28
C PRO A 25 -10.29 3.55 -24.77
N LEU A 26 -9.24 3.42 -25.60
CA LEU A 26 -7.82 3.71 -25.39
C LEU A 26 -7.43 5.15 -25.03
N SER A 27 -8.30 5.96 -24.42
CA SER A 27 -8.04 7.40 -24.23
C SER A 27 -7.92 7.88 -22.79
N ALA A 28 -7.66 7.06 -21.79
CA ALA A 28 -7.34 7.56 -20.43
C ALA A 28 -6.87 6.50 -19.42
N VAL A 29 -6.02 5.57 -19.77
CA VAL A 29 -5.30 4.79 -18.74
C VAL A 29 -4.09 5.62 -18.33
N PRO A 30 -4.06 6.22 -17.12
CA PRO A 30 -2.87 6.92 -16.66
C PRO A 30 -1.71 5.93 -16.63
N SER A 31 -0.55 6.34 -17.15
CA SER A 31 0.67 5.53 -17.03
C SER A 31 0.89 5.15 -15.56
N PRO A 32 1.33 3.92 -15.27
CA PRO A 32 1.62 3.52 -13.89
C PRO A 32 2.60 4.53 -13.27
N PRO A 33 2.43 4.89 -11.99
CA PRO A 33 3.30 5.86 -11.34
C PRO A 33 4.73 5.34 -11.32
N ALA A 34 5.68 6.24 -11.61
CA ALA A 34 7.10 5.94 -11.40
C ALA A 34 7.37 5.76 -9.90
N ILE A 35 8.29 4.87 -9.56
CA ILE A 35 8.71 4.70 -8.16
C ILE A 35 9.44 5.99 -7.76
N PRO A 36 9.02 6.69 -6.68
CA PRO A 36 9.65 7.93 -6.23
C PRO A 36 11.15 7.75 -5.91
N GLU A 37 11.96 8.78 -6.22
CA GLU A 37 13.42 8.74 -6.01
C GLU A 37 13.80 8.43 -4.56
N TYR A 38 13.10 8.99 -3.57
CA TYR A 38 13.39 8.73 -2.15
C TYR A 38 13.25 7.26 -1.76
N LEU A 39 12.36 6.49 -2.42
CA LEU A 39 12.26 5.04 -2.23
C LEU A 39 13.41 4.29 -2.92
N GLN A 40 13.87 4.80 -4.07
CA GLN A 40 14.99 4.19 -4.79
C GLN A 40 16.32 4.45 -4.06
N ASP A 41 16.53 5.65 -3.53
CA ASP A 41 17.81 6.06 -2.95
C ASP A 41 17.96 5.63 -1.49
N THR A 42 16.91 5.77 -0.67
CA THR A 42 17.00 5.59 0.78
C THR A 42 16.51 4.22 1.22
N TYR A 43 15.44 3.71 0.59
CA TYR A 43 14.72 2.52 1.06
C TYR A 43 14.70 1.37 0.06
N TRP A 44 15.49 1.41 -1.03
CA TRP A 44 15.52 0.36 -2.05
C TRP A 44 15.76 -1.03 -1.45
N TRP A 45 16.64 -1.14 -0.48
CA TRP A 45 16.98 -2.39 0.20
C TRP A 45 15.84 -2.96 1.03
N ALA A 46 14.97 -2.11 1.59
CA ALA A 46 13.84 -2.56 2.40
C ALA A 46 12.61 -2.90 1.54
N TYR A 47 12.30 -2.08 0.54
CA TYR A 47 11.03 -2.17 -0.19
C TYR A 47 11.15 -2.72 -1.61
N LEU A 48 12.32 -2.63 -2.24
CA LEU A 48 12.51 -3.03 -3.63
C LEU A 48 13.32 -4.33 -3.77
N HIS A 49 14.04 -4.76 -2.72
CA HIS A 49 14.86 -5.96 -2.80
C HIS A 49 14.10 -7.22 -2.33
N PRO A 50 14.02 -8.30 -3.14
CA PRO A 50 13.22 -9.48 -2.83
C PRO A 50 13.59 -10.22 -1.53
N LYS A 51 14.87 -10.17 -1.12
CA LYS A 51 15.34 -10.83 0.11
C LYS A 51 14.99 -10.07 1.38
N SER A 52 14.96 -8.74 1.33
CA SER A 52 14.60 -7.91 2.48
C SER A 52 13.13 -8.03 2.82
N PHE A 53 12.28 -8.17 1.80
CA PHE A 53 10.86 -8.46 1.96
C PHE A 53 10.65 -9.70 2.86
N TRP A 54 11.32 -10.82 2.58
CA TRP A 54 11.19 -12.03 3.37
C TRP A 54 11.60 -11.83 4.85
N PHE A 55 12.54 -10.94 5.12
CA PHE A 55 13.00 -10.64 6.49
C PHE A 55 11.97 -9.77 7.23
N PHE A 56 11.50 -8.67 6.63
CA PHE A 56 10.56 -7.75 7.28
C PHE A 56 9.10 -8.25 7.33
N GLU A 57 8.72 -9.21 6.49
CA GLU A 57 7.42 -9.88 6.60
C GLU A 57 7.28 -10.75 7.87
N ARG A 58 8.39 -11.04 8.54
CA ARG A 58 8.32 -11.76 9.80
C ARG A 58 7.81 -10.83 10.90
N GLU A 59 6.60 -11.08 11.37
CA GLU A 59 5.94 -10.30 12.42
C GLU A 59 6.84 -10.04 13.64
N TRP A 60 7.69 -11.02 14.01
CA TRP A 60 8.58 -10.88 15.15
C TRP A 60 9.69 -9.83 14.94
N VAL A 61 10.15 -9.60 13.68
CA VAL A 61 11.16 -8.58 13.37
C VAL A 61 10.56 -7.20 13.56
N VAL A 62 9.39 -6.94 12.95
CA VAL A 62 8.69 -5.66 13.09
C VAL A 62 8.27 -5.44 14.54
N ASN A 63 7.82 -6.49 15.20
CA ASN A 63 7.43 -6.43 16.61
C ASN A 63 8.64 -6.16 17.52
N LEU A 64 9.82 -6.69 17.22
CA LEU A 64 11.06 -6.39 17.95
C LEU A 64 11.47 -4.93 17.76
N ILE A 65 11.45 -4.40 16.54
CA ILE A 65 11.75 -3.00 16.23
C ILE A 65 10.80 -2.06 16.98
N LEU A 66 9.53 -2.44 17.12
CA LEU A 66 8.50 -1.67 17.83
C LEU A 66 8.36 -2.07 19.31
N TRP A 67 9.36 -2.73 19.90
CA TRP A 67 9.37 -3.14 21.32
C TRP A 67 8.10 -3.90 21.74
N GLY A 68 7.59 -4.78 20.88
CA GLY A 68 6.39 -5.56 21.16
C GLY A 68 5.05 -4.82 20.97
N ASN A 69 5.07 -3.58 20.51
CA ASN A 69 3.86 -2.75 20.43
C ASN A 69 3.06 -2.89 19.14
N MET A 70 3.54 -3.62 18.12
CA MET A 70 2.84 -3.72 16.82
C MET A 70 1.39 -4.17 16.97
N ARG A 71 1.14 -5.21 17.77
CA ARG A 71 -0.23 -5.70 18.02
C ARG A 71 -1.11 -4.70 18.75
N LYS A 72 -0.54 -3.96 19.71
CA LYS A 72 -1.27 -2.92 20.43
C LYS A 72 -1.65 -1.78 19.50
N LEU A 73 -0.71 -1.30 18.68
CA LEU A 73 -0.95 -0.25 17.70
C LEU A 73 -2.00 -0.68 16.66
N THR A 74 -1.89 -1.90 16.14
CA THR A 74 -2.89 -2.46 15.23
C THR A 74 -4.30 -2.46 15.85
N ARG A 75 -4.44 -2.95 17.09
CA ARG A 75 -5.73 -2.95 17.79
C ARG A 75 -6.25 -1.54 17.98
N SER A 76 -5.42 -0.61 18.44
CA SER A 76 -5.83 0.79 18.62
C SER A 76 -6.37 1.40 17.32
N VAL A 77 -5.76 1.12 16.17
CA VAL A 77 -6.29 1.59 14.88
C VAL A 77 -7.65 0.96 14.58
N LEU A 78 -7.80 -0.36 14.78
CA LEU A 78 -9.08 -1.06 14.52
C LEU A 78 -10.19 -0.57 15.46
N ASP A 79 -9.87 -0.28 16.71
CA ASP A 79 -10.81 0.23 17.72
C ASP A 79 -11.26 1.67 17.43
N GLU A 80 -10.38 2.50 16.82
CA GLU A 80 -10.68 3.87 16.42
C GLU A 80 -11.48 3.96 15.09
N LEU A 81 -11.44 2.90 14.28
CA LEU A 81 -12.21 2.86 13.05
C LEU A 81 -13.70 2.68 13.33
N ALA A 82 -14.48 3.76 13.20
CA ALA A 82 -15.93 3.71 13.26
C ALA A 82 -16.49 3.15 11.95
N ILE A 83 -16.60 1.83 11.83
CA ILE A 83 -17.00 1.13 10.62
C ILE A 83 -18.52 0.92 10.62
N ASP A 84 -19.22 1.68 9.81
CA ASP A 84 -20.60 1.40 9.47
C ASP A 84 -20.71 0.24 8.47
N PRO A 85 -21.75 -0.59 8.53
CA PRO A 85 -21.94 -1.67 7.57
C PRO A 85 -21.91 -1.16 6.11
N GLY A 86 -21.10 -1.81 5.28
CA GLY A 86 -20.97 -1.45 3.86
C GLY A 86 -20.01 -0.30 3.58
N SER A 87 -19.25 0.17 4.57
CA SER A 87 -18.25 1.23 4.42
C SER A 87 -17.16 0.88 3.40
N LYS A 88 -16.58 1.92 2.80
CA LYS A 88 -15.38 1.84 1.97
C LYS A 88 -14.21 2.46 2.72
N VAL A 89 -13.20 1.67 3.02
CA VAL A 89 -12.01 2.10 3.74
C VAL A 89 -10.81 2.06 2.80
N LEU A 90 -10.03 3.14 2.77
CA LEU A 90 -8.77 3.21 2.05
C LEU A 90 -7.61 2.95 3.01
N GLN A 91 -6.74 1.99 2.70
CA GLN A 91 -5.42 1.85 3.31
C GLN A 91 -4.37 2.44 2.36
N VAL A 92 -3.63 3.43 2.84
CA VAL A 92 -2.52 4.05 2.10
C VAL A 92 -1.22 3.38 2.48
N ALA A 93 -0.58 2.75 1.53
CA ALA A 93 0.59 1.89 1.57
C ALA A 93 0.36 0.49 2.17
N CYS A 94 1.08 -0.48 1.60
CA CYS A 94 1.20 -1.82 2.15
C CYS A 94 2.05 -1.79 3.43
N VAL A 95 1.62 -2.51 4.45
CA VAL A 95 2.34 -2.59 5.72
C VAL A 95 2.85 -4.01 5.91
N TYR A 96 4.06 -4.14 6.43
CA TYR A 96 4.59 -5.44 6.85
C TYR A 96 3.79 -6.04 8.01
N GLY A 97 3.85 -7.36 8.16
CA GLY A 97 3.13 -8.07 9.22
C GLY A 97 1.63 -8.24 8.93
N GLU A 98 0.82 -8.37 9.97
CA GLU A 98 -0.57 -8.81 9.88
C GLU A 98 -1.61 -7.66 9.80
N PHE A 99 -1.20 -6.40 9.80
CA PHE A 99 -2.12 -5.25 9.86
C PHE A 99 -3.20 -5.30 8.77
N SER A 100 -2.80 -5.37 7.49
CA SER A 100 -3.75 -5.39 6.37
C SER A 100 -4.68 -6.61 6.39
N ASN A 101 -4.19 -7.76 6.87
CA ASN A 101 -4.98 -8.98 7.01
C ASN A 101 -6.04 -8.84 8.11
N LEU A 102 -5.68 -8.26 9.25
CA LEU A 102 -6.61 -7.99 10.35
C LEU A 102 -7.65 -6.93 9.96
N LEU A 103 -7.21 -5.87 9.28
CA LEU A 103 -8.12 -4.83 8.77
C LEU A 103 -9.12 -5.41 7.75
N ALA A 104 -8.65 -6.21 6.78
CA ALA A 104 -9.51 -6.86 5.80
C ALA A 104 -10.54 -7.80 6.46
N SER A 105 -10.12 -8.57 7.48
CA SER A 105 -11.03 -9.41 8.26
C SER A 105 -12.07 -8.58 9.00
N HIS A 106 -11.65 -7.56 9.72
CA HIS A 106 -12.54 -6.66 10.48
C HIS A 106 -13.60 -6.00 9.59
N LEU A 107 -13.20 -5.58 8.39
CA LEU A 107 -14.12 -5.00 7.40
C LEU A 107 -15.07 -6.04 6.78
N ALA A 108 -14.63 -7.28 6.60
CA ALA A 108 -15.47 -8.35 6.07
C ALA A 108 -16.66 -8.65 6.99
N ASP A 109 -16.46 -8.58 8.30
CA ASP A 109 -17.50 -8.86 9.31
C ASP A 109 -18.67 -7.87 9.23
N THR A 110 -18.43 -6.66 8.69
CA THR A 110 -19.44 -5.61 8.50
C THR A 110 -19.91 -5.48 7.04
N GLY A 111 -19.46 -6.37 6.14
CA GLY A 111 -19.74 -6.27 4.70
C GLY A 111 -19.04 -5.08 4.02
N SER A 112 -18.05 -4.50 4.68
CA SER A 112 -17.29 -3.34 4.21
C SER A 112 -16.14 -3.73 3.29
N LYS A 113 -15.63 -2.78 2.49
CA LYS A 113 -14.57 -3.00 1.51
C LYS A 113 -13.28 -2.28 1.91
N LEU A 114 -12.17 -2.92 1.60
CA LEU A 114 -10.84 -2.37 1.72
C LEU A 114 -10.27 -2.06 0.34
N ASP A 115 -9.93 -0.82 0.09
CA ASP A 115 -9.11 -0.41 -1.04
C ASP A 115 -7.69 -0.13 -0.54
N LEU A 116 -6.69 -0.80 -1.12
CA LEU A 116 -5.29 -0.70 -0.72
C LEU A 116 -4.49 -0.08 -1.86
N VAL A 117 -3.84 1.06 -1.61
CA VAL A 117 -3.02 1.77 -2.58
C VAL A 117 -1.55 1.70 -2.20
N ASP A 118 -0.68 1.43 -3.20
CA ASP A 118 0.78 1.47 -3.02
C ASP A 118 1.46 1.87 -4.34
N VAL A 119 2.60 2.53 -4.24
CA VAL A 119 3.41 2.95 -5.37
C VAL A 119 4.39 1.86 -5.83
N ALA A 120 4.68 0.86 -4.99
CA ALA A 120 5.60 -0.21 -5.29
C ALA A 120 4.86 -1.47 -5.79
N PRO A 121 5.03 -1.87 -7.08
CA PRO A 121 4.36 -3.06 -7.64
C PRO A 121 4.67 -4.34 -6.88
N ILE A 122 5.89 -4.48 -6.36
CA ILE A 122 6.29 -5.64 -5.57
C ILE A 122 5.51 -5.75 -4.25
N GLN A 123 5.22 -4.63 -3.59
CA GLN A 123 4.40 -4.58 -2.38
C GLN A 123 2.96 -5.01 -2.68
N LEU A 124 2.37 -4.49 -3.75
CA LEU A 124 1.03 -4.90 -4.19
C LEU A 124 0.97 -6.38 -4.57
N LYS A 125 1.99 -6.91 -5.26
CA LYS A 125 2.08 -8.35 -5.58
C LYS A 125 2.08 -9.21 -4.32
N ASN A 126 2.82 -8.79 -3.30
CA ASN A 126 2.91 -9.51 -2.04
C ASN A 126 1.62 -9.37 -1.22
N ALA A 127 1.05 -8.17 -1.16
CA ALA A 127 -0.23 -7.93 -0.50
C ALA A 127 -1.36 -8.79 -1.13
N ARG A 128 -1.42 -8.91 -2.47
CA ARG A 128 -2.39 -9.80 -3.14
C ARG A 128 -2.25 -11.25 -2.70
N LYS A 129 -1.02 -11.76 -2.56
CA LYS A 129 -0.78 -13.13 -2.06
C LYS A 129 -1.23 -13.30 -0.62
N LYS A 130 -0.85 -12.35 0.25
CA LYS A 130 -1.19 -12.34 1.67
C LYS A 130 -2.70 -12.27 1.91
N LEU A 131 -3.38 -11.44 1.14
CA LEU A 131 -4.80 -11.16 1.27
C LEU A 131 -5.70 -11.99 0.33
N ALA A 132 -5.16 -13.03 -0.32
CA ALA A 132 -5.87 -13.83 -1.33
C ALA A 132 -7.17 -14.49 -0.81
N LYS A 133 -7.28 -14.70 0.51
CA LYS A 133 -8.47 -15.26 1.15
C LYS A 133 -9.62 -14.24 1.34
N HIS A 134 -9.34 -12.94 1.16
CA HIS A 134 -10.31 -11.86 1.37
C HIS A 134 -10.86 -11.37 0.03
N SER A 135 -12.15 -11.56 -0.18
CA SER A 135 -12.87 -11.10 -1.38
C SER A 135 -13.27 -9.63 -1.33
N ASN A 136 -13.11 -8.99 -0.19
CA ASN A 136 -13.49 -7.59 0.05
C ASN A 136 -12.32 -6.59 -0.15
N VAL A 137 -11.19 -7.01 -0.76
CA VAL A 137 -9.99 -6.18 -0.93
C VAL A 137 -9.74 -5.86 -2.41
N ASN A 138 -9.59 -4.57 -2.72
CA ASN A 138 -9.14 -4.06 -4.02
C ASN A 138 -7.71 -3.50 -3.90
N PHE A 139 -6.93 -3.56 -5.00
CA PHE A 139 -5.54 -3.11 -5.02
C PHE A 139 -5.31 -2.09 -6.12
N HIS A 140 -4.70 -0.96 -5.76
CA HIS A 140 -4.48 0.17 -6.65
C HIS A 140 -3.00 0.53 -6.70
N HIS A 141 -2.43 0.58 -7.90
CA HIS A 141 -1.07 1.03 -8.12
C HIS A 141 -1.08 2.53 -8.36
N GLN A 142 -0.88 3.33 -7.30
CA GLN A 142 -0.89 4.79 -7.36
C GLN A 142 0.09 5.37 -6.34
N ASP A 143 0.54 6.59 -6.60
CA ASP A 143 1.32 7.39 -5.65
C ASP A 143 0.38 8.03 -4.62
N SER A 144 0.67 7.87 -3.33
CA SER A 144 -0.11 8.44 -2.23
C SER A 144 -0.17 9.96 -2.25
N SER A 145 0.84 10.62 -2.86
CA SER A 145 0.91 12.08 -2.99
C SER A 145 0.05 12.65 -4.13
N GLN A 146 -0.50 11.79 -5.01
CA GLN A 146 -1.31 12.19 -6.16
C GLN A 146 -2.33 11.10 -6.56
N MET A 147 -3.18 10.72 -5.63
CA MET A 147 -4.18 9.69 -5.86
C MET A 147 -5.26 10.13 -6.86
N SER A 148 -5.63 9.26 -7.80
CA SER A 148 -6.63 9.52 -8.83
C SER A 148 -8.07 9.30 -8.37
N PHE A 149 -8.31 8.89 -7.12
CA PHE A 149 -9.66 8.72 -6.59
C PHE A 149 -10.41 10.06 -6.55
N PRO A 150 -11.72 10.09 -6.83
CA PRO A 150 -12.54 11.27 -6.62
C PRO A 150 -12.53 11.73 -5.16
N ALA A 151 -12.79 13.01 -4.91
CA ALA A 151 -12.97 13.52 -3.56
C ALA A 151 -14.14 12.81 -2.86
N GLY A 152 -13.99 12.50 -1.56
CA GLY A 152 -15.00 11.84 -0.76
C GLY A 152 -15.38 10.43 -1.23
N SER A 153 -14.42 9.68 -1.83
CA SER A 153 -14.65 8.31 -2.33
C SER A 153 -14.71 7.26 -1.22
N PHE A 154 -14.13 7.58 -0.07
CA PHE A 154 -14.00 6.66 1.06
C PHE A 154 -14.63 7.22 2.32
N ASP A 155 -15.19 6.34 3.13
CA ASP A 155 -15.75 6.71 4.43
C ASP A 155 -14.64 6.96 5.44
N GLN A 156 -13.54 6.22 5.34
CA GLN A 156 -12.35 6.38 6.17
C GLN A 156 -11.08 6.10 5.39
N THR A 157 -9.98 6.74 5.80
CA THR A 157 -8.65 6.50 5.23
C THR A 157 -7.65 6.23 6.35
N VAL A 158 -6.94 5.12 6.23
CA VAL A 158 -5.89 4.70 7.18
C VAL A 158 -4.53 4.91 6.55
N VAL A 159 -3.68 5.70 7.21
CA VAL A 159 -2.27 5.88 6.87
C VAL A 159 -1.45 5.33 8.03
N PHE A 160 -0.94 4.10 7.89
CA PHE A 160 -0.27 3.39 8.96
C PHE A 160 1.19 3.13 8.62
N PHE A 161 2.12 3.67 9.40
CA PHE A 161 3.58 3.56 9.23
C PHE A 161 4.16 4.08 7.91
N LEU A 162 3.49 4.99 7.19
CA LEU A 162 4.00 5.56 5.94
C LEU A 162 4.68 6.92 6.15
N LEU A 163 4.05 7.81 6.92
CA LEU A 163 4.42 9.23 6.93
C LEU A 163 5.86 9.50 7.42
N HIS A 164 6.38 8.65 8.30
CA HIS A 164 7.74 8.82 8.83
C HIS A 164 8.84 8.45 7.82
N GLU A 165 8.48 7.74 6.75
CA GLU A 165 9.40 7.32 5.69
C GLU A 165 9.45 8.33 4.54
N GLN A 166 8.47 9.24 4.47
CA GLN A 166 8.34 10.21 3.39
C GLN A 166 9.09 11.52 3.68
N PRO A 167 9.75 12.12 2.67
CA PRO A 167 10.18 13.52 2.71
C PRO A 167 9.02 14.46 3.05
N GLU A 168 9.32 15.62 3.66
CA GLU A 168 8.29 16.50 4.19
C GLU A 168 7.25 16.95 3.15
N ASP A 169 7.70 17.30 1.96
CA ASP A 169 6.84 17.75 0.87
C ASP A 169 5.91 16.65 0.36
N VAL A 170 6.40 15.40 0.24
CA VAL A 170 5.63 14.22 -0.15
C VAL A 170 4.63 13.87 0.97
N ARG A 171 5.07 13.88 2.22
CA ARG A 171 4.24 13.63 3.39
C ARG A 171 3.04 14.58 3.47
N ARG A 172 3.28 15.88 3.26
CA ARG A 172 2.23 16.90 3.22
C ARG A 172 1.19 16.59 2.15
N LYS A 173 1.63 16.32 0.93
CA LYS A 173 0.74 15.94 -0.19
C LYS A 173 -0.03 14.66 0.11
N THR A 174 0.61 13.65 0.69
CA THR A 174 -0.06 12.39 1.10
C THR A 174 -1.20 12.66 2.08
N VAL A 175 -0.99 13.51 3.09
CA VAL A 175 -2.03 13.89 4.05
C VAL A 175 -3.15 14.68 3.36
N GLU A 176 -2.82 15.64 2.51
CA GLU A 176 -3.80 16.41 1.72
C GLU A 176 -4.66 15.49 0.84
N GLN A 177 -4.04 14.51 0.18
CA GLN A 177 -4.76 13.53 -0.63
C GLN A 177 -5.63 12.60 0.23
N ALA A 178 -5.14 12.13 1.37
CA ALA A 178 -5.93 11.31 2.29
C ALA A 178 -7.19 12.06 2.77
N ILE A 179 -7.06 13.34 3.15
CA ILE A 179 -8.18 14.19 3.53
C ILE A 179 -9.14 14.39 2.34
N ARG A 180 -8.62 14.68 1.15
CA ARG A 180 -9.45 14.92 -0.05
C ARG A 180 -10.32 13.73 -0.43
N VAL A 181 -9.78 12.51 -0.35
CA VAL A 181 -10.49 11.30 -0.76
C VAL A 181 -11.42 10.76 0.31
N THR A 182 -11.29 11.21 1.56
CA THR A 182 -12.19 10.84 2.66
C THR A 182 -13.40 11.77 2.69
N ARG A 183 -14.56 11.23 3.00
CA ARG A 183 -15.79 11.99 3.23
C ARG A 183 -15.63 12.86 4.48
N PRO A 184 -16.22 14.06 4.49
CA PRO A 184 -16.22 14.93 5.66
C PRO A 184 -17.04 14.36 6.81
#